data_ccbb3dd08e0070fb51ee20517602f25d
#
_entry.id   ccbb3dd08e0070fb51ee20517602f25d
#
_cell.length_a   1.000
_cell.length_b   1.000
_cell.length_c   1.000
_cell.angle_alpha   90.00
_cell.angle_beta   90.00
_cell.angle_gamma   90.00
#
_symmetry.space_group_name_H-M   'P 1'
#
loop_
_entity.id
_entity.type
_entity.pdbx_description
1 polymer ?
#
loop_
_entity_poly.entity_id
_entity_poly.type
_entity_poly.pdbx_seq_one_letter_code
_entity_poly.pdbx_strand_id
1 'polypeptide(L)'
;MECEVTTVIDRPVSIVWDFFAVHHVENHPRWDPDIELEKATDAPIDVGTVIRRRSTRFETPTEGTMEITEFVPERIMRVRTQDGPMTINGWALFSTPSSGRTELTIGGEFPGLDDSMKKTILPLMERSAATIKSLIESER
;
A
#
# COMPACT_ATOMS: atom_id res chain seq x y z
N MET A 1 -3.51 4.05 16.58
CA MET A 1 -2.47 4.96 16.08
C MET A 1 -2.59 5.08 14.57
N GLU A 2 -2.50 6.28 14.04
CA GLU A 2 -2.51 6.51 12.59
C GLU A 2 -1.19 7.13 12.15
N CYS A 3 -0.73 6.73 10.96
CA CYS A 3 0.43 7.31 10.29
C CYS A 3 0.09 7.55 8.83
N GLU A 4 0.64 8.63 8.27
CA GLU A 4 0.39 8.99 6.88
C GLU A 4 1.62 9.70 6.31
N VAL A 5 1.98 9.36 5.06
CA VAL A 5 3.05 10.03 4.32
C VAL A 5 2.59 10.35 2.93
N THR A 6 3.10 11.44 2.36
CA THR A 6 2.73 11.90 1.02
C THR A 6 3.98 12.06 0.17
N THR A 7 3.88 11.67 -1.09
CA THR A 7 4.94 11.89 -2.08
C THR A 7 4.34 12.36 -3.40
N VAL A 8 5.06 13.19 -4.13
CA VAL A 8 4.66 13.65 -5.47
C VAL A 8 5.44 12.87 -6.51
N ILE A 9 4.72 12.22 -7.41
CA ILE A 9 5.29 11.37 -8.47
C ILE A 9 5.12 12.10 -9.80
N ASP A 10 6.21 12.22 -10.55
CA ASP A 10 6.24 12.91 -11.84
C ASP A 10 5.71 12.03 -12.97
N ARG A 11 4.48 11.54 -12.80
CA ARG A 11 3.76 10.72 -13.79
C ARG A 11 2.25 10.97 -13.64
N PRO A 12 1.48 10.76 -14.72
CA PRO A 12 0.02 10.90 -14.66
C PRO A 12 -0.62 9.91 -13.69
N VAL A 13 -1.76 10.29 -13.15
CA VAL A 13 -2.47 9.46 -12.15
C VAL A 13 -2.88 8.10 -12.70
N SER A 14 -3.16 7.99 -13.99
CA SER A 14 -3.49 6.69 -14.60
C SER A 14 -2.35 5.69 -14.50
N ILE A 15 -1.11 6.17 -14.67
CA ILE A 15 0.08 5.33 -14.55
C ILE A 15 0.34 4.95 -13.09
N VAL A 16 0.22 5.92 -12.18
CA VAL A 16 0.43 5.67 -10.75
C VAL A 16 -0.62 4.71 -10.20
N TRP A 17 -1.88 4.90 -10.57
CA TRP A 17 -2.97 4.02 -10.17
C TRP A 17 -2.76 2.59 -10.70
N ASP A 18 -2.41 2.46 -11.98
CA ASP A 18 -2.17 1.16 -12.59
C ASP A 18 -1.08 0.38 -11.85
N PHE A 19 0.04 1.06 -11.56
CA PHE A 19 1.16 0.44 -10.87
C PHE A 19 0.78 0.05 -9.43
N PHE A 20 0.18 0.98 -8.69
CA PHE A 20 -0.08 0.79 -7.26
C PHE A 20 -1.27 -0.11 -6.99
N ALA A 21 -2.39 0.15 -7.67
CA ALA A 21 -3.67 -0.48 -7.33
C ALA A 21 -4.00 -1.67 -8.23
N VAL A 22 -3.97 -1.48 -9.55
CA VAL A 22 -4.34 -2.55 -10.50
C VAL A 22 -3.36 -3.73 -10.38
N HIS A 23 -2.08 -3.44 -10.30
CA HIS A 23 -1.01 -4.44 -10.18
C HIS A 23 -0.43 -4.51 -8.77
N HIS A 24 -1.27 -4.34 -7.77
CA HIS A 24 -0.84 -4.30 -6.38
C HIS A 24 -0.12 -5.58 -5.95
N VAL A 25 -0.64 -6.74 -6.34
CA VAL A 25 -0.05 -8.03 -5.94
C VAL A 25 1.35 -8.20 -6.51
N GLU A 26 1.57 -7.80 -7.75
CA GLU A 26 2.86 -7.92 -8.42
C GLU A 26 3.86 -6.89 -7.89
N ASN A 27 3.40 -5.68 -7.56
CA ASN A 27 4.27 -4.55 -7.27
C ASN A 27 4.54 -4.30 -5.79
N HIS A 28 3.58 -4.61 -4.89
CA HIS A 28 3.77 -4.34 -3.46
C HIS A 28 5.06 -4.96 -2.90
N PRO A 29 5.40 -6.22 -3.21
CA PRO A 29 6.66 -6.79 -2.73
C PRO A 29 7.92 -6.08 -3.24
N ARG A 30 7.80 -5.26 -4.27
CA ARG A 30 8.95 -4.52 -4.82
C ARG A 30 9.32 -3.33 -3.94
N TRP A 31 8.36 -2.74 -3.24
CA TRP A 31 8.65 -1.65 -2.29
C TRP A 31 8.63 -2.11 -0.82
N ASP A 32 8.19 -3.33 -0.59
CA ASP A 32 8.18 -3.92 0.75
C ASP A 32 8.59 -5.40 0.61
N PRO A 33 9.91 -5.66 0.54
CA PRO A 33 10.40 -7.01 0.23
C PRO A 33 10.15 -8.05 1.31
N ASP A 34 9.73 -7.64 2.51
CA ASP A 34 9.36 -8.58 3.57
C ASP A 34 7.95 -9.14 3.38
N ILE A 35 7.25 -8.72 2.36
CA ILE A 35 5.85 -9.10 2.10
C ILE A 35 5.77 -9.97 0.85
N GLU A 36 5.03 -11.08 0.96
CA GLU A 36 4.67 -11.93 -0.17
C GLU A 36 3.16 -11.89 -0.31
N LEU A 37 2.67 -11.73 -1.53
CA LEU A 37 1.24 -11.63 -1.82
C LEU A 37 0.83 -12.63 -2.90
N GLU A 38 -0.39 -13.18 -2.74
CA GLU A 38 -1.00 -14.07 -3.73
C GLU A 38 -2.50 -13.82 -3.76
N LYS A 39 -3.04 -13.58 -4.96
CA LYS A 39 -4.49 -13.46 -5.12
C LYS A 39 -5.17 -14.81 -4.91
N ALA A 40 -6.32 -14.79 -4.23
CA ALA A 40 -7.11 -16.00 -4.04
C ALA A 40 -7.80 -16.45 -5.34
N THR A 41 -8.00 -15.53 -6.30
CA THR A 41 -8.60 -15.81 -7.60
C THR A 41 -7.84 -15.07 -8.68
N ASP A 42 -8.10 -15.42 -9.96
CA ASP A 42 -7.48 -14.75 -11.10
C ASP A 42 -8.21 -13.45 -11.51
N ALA A 43 -9.31 -13.12 -10.83
CA ALA A 43 -10.08 -11.93 -11.15
C ALA A 43 -9.24 -10.67 -10.91
N PRO A 44 -9.49 -9.58 -11.68
CA PRO A 44 -8.87 -8.29 -11.41
C PRO A 44 -9.19 -7.79 -9.99
N ILE A 45 -8.29 -7.00 -9.42
CA ILE A 45 -8.52 -6.41 -8.10
C ILE A 45 -9.71 -5.45 -8.14
N ASP A 46 -10.59 -5.59 -7.17
CA ASP A 46 -11.75 -4.72 -6.96
C ASP A 46 -12.19 -4.84 -5.50
N VAL A 47 -13.23 -4.09 -5.13
CA VAL A 47 -13.83 -4.21 -3.79
C VAL A 47 -14.20 -5.67 -3.54
N GLY A 48 -13.85 -6.18 -2.36
CA GLY A 48 -14.11 -7.55 -1.96
C GLY A 48 -13.01 -8.54 -2.34
N THR A 49 -12.03 -8.13 -3.15
CA THR A 49 -10.88 -8.99 -3.45
C THR A 49 -10.13 -9.30 -2.17
N VAL A 50 -9.81 -10.58 -1.97
CA VAL A 50 -9.00 -11.06 -0.85
C VAL A 50 -7.66 -11.52 -1.38
N ILE A 51 -6.60 -10.99 -0.78
CA ILE A 51 -5.21 -11.32 -1.14
C ILE A 51 -4.59 -12.04 0.05
N ARG A 52 -3.96 -13.18 -0.18
CA ARG A 52 -3.19 -13.86 0.87
C ARG A 52 -1.87 -13.14 1.05
N ARG A 53 -1.47 -12.99 2.31
CA ARG A 53 -0.30 -12.22 2.69
C ARG A 53 0.58 -13.02 3.65
N ARG A 54 1.89 -12.98 3.41
CA ARG A 54 2.88 -13.51 4.32
C ARG A 54 3.90 -12.42 4.60
N SER A 55 4.19 -12.18 5.88
CA SER A 55 5.17 -11.19 6.31
C SER A 55 6.33 -11.88 7.01
N THR A 56 7.55 -11.54 6.59
CA THR A 56 8.78 -12.06 7.22
C THR A 56 9.51 -10.95 7.98
N ARG A 57 8.84 -9.83 8.25
CA ARG A 57 9.44 -8.66 8.91
C ARG A 57 9.89 -8.94 10.34
N PHE A 58 9.20 -9.84 11.02
CA PHE A 58 9.50 -10.23 12.39
C PHE A 58 10.17 -11.60 12.41
N GLU A 59 10.76 -11.98 13.56
CA GLU A 59 11.47 -13.26 13.70
C GLU A 59 10.61 -14.46 13.30
N THR A 60 9.32 -14.43 13.68
CA THR A 60 8.38 -15.47 13.27
C THR A 60 7.55 -14.94 12.12
N PRO A 61 7.59 -15.59 10.94
CA PRO A 61 6.73 -15.19 9.84
C PRO A 61 5.26 -15.24 10.23
N THR A 62 4.49 -14.25 9.79
CA THR A 62 3.05 -14.21 9.99
C THR A 62 2.34 -14.40 8.66
N GLU A 63 1.18 -15.04 8.71
CA GLU A 63 0.31 -15.22 7.56
C GLU A 63 -1.02 -14.53 7.82
N GLY A 64 -1.62 -14.01 6.77
CA GLY A 64 -2.88 -13.31 6.90
C GLY A 64 -3.49 -12.97 5.55
N THR A 65 -4.33 -11.96 5.57
CA THR A 65 -5.08 -11.54 4.37
C THR A 65 -5.10 -10.03 4.25
N MET A 66 -5.28 -9.58 3.01
CA MET A 66 -5.62 -8.19 2.70
C MET A 66 -6.94 -8.20 1.95
N GLU A 67 -7.93 -7.51 2.47
CA GLU A 67 -9.22 -7.37 1.82
C GLU A 67 -9.37 -5.96 1.30
N ILE A 68 -9.70 -5.82 0.01
CA ILE A 68 -9.96 -4.51 -0.59
C ILE A 68 -11.35 -4.06 -0.16
N THR A 69 -11.41 -2.99 0.62
CA THR A 69 -12.67 -2.47 1.18
C THR A 69 -13.21 -1.27 0.42
N GLU A 70 -12.36 -0.56 -0.30
CA GLU A 70 -12.77 0.54 -1.17
C GLU A 70 -11.81 0.61 -2.36
N PHE A 71 -12.36 0.84 -3.55
CA PHE A 71 -11.57 0.83 -4.78
C PHE A 71 -12.24 1.75 -5.80
N VAL A 72 -11.84 3.03 -5.79
CA VAL A 72 -12.35 4.05 -6.71
C VAL A 72 -11.21 4.44 -7.63
N PRO A 73 -11.25 4.07 -8.92
CA PRO A 73 -10.14 4.30 -9.84
C PRO A 73 -9.59 5.71 -9.80
N GLU A 74 -8.27 5.80 -9.69
CA GLU A 74 -7.50 7.04 -9.68
C GLU A 74 -7.77 7.97 -8.49
N ARG A 75 -8.49 7.48 -7.47
CA ARG A 75 -8.84 8.27 -6.29
C ARG A 75 -8.44 7.63 -4.98
N ILE A 76 -8.89 6.39 -4.72
CA ILE A 76 -8.68 5.76 -3.42
C ILE A 76 -8.67 4.25 -3.52
N MET A 77 -7.77 3.66 -2.74
CA MET A 77 -7.77 2.22 -2.46
C MET A 77 -7.67 2.06 -0.95
N ARG A 78 -8.62 1.35 -0.36
CA ARG A 78 -8.57 0.98 1.06
C ARG A 78 -8.45 -0.52 1.21
N VAL A 79 -7.64 -0.92 2.17
CA VAL A 79 -7.41 -2.33 2.48
C VAL A 79 -7.53 -2.55 3.97
N ARG A 80 -8.11 -3.70 4.34
CA ARG A 80 -8.01 -4.20 5.69
C ARG A 80 -7.05 -5.38 5.68
N THR A 81 -5.95 -5.24 6.40
CA THR A 81 -4.94 -6.27 6.50
C THR A 81 -5.04 -6.95 7.85
N GLN A 82 -5.10 -8.29 7.83
CA GLN A 82 -4.97 -9.11 9.01
C GLN A 82 -3.64 -9.84 8.91
N ASP A 83 -2.72 -9.55 9.81
CA ASP A 83 -1.35 -10.05 9.76
C ASP A 83 -1.06 -10.74 11.09
N GLY A 84 -1.36 -12.05 11.17
CA GLY A 84 -1.39 -12.75 12.44
C GLY A 84 -2.44 -12.12 13.35
N PRO A 85 -2.09 -11.74 14.58
CA PRO A 85 -3.04 -11.09 15.50
C PRO A 85 -3.24 -9.60 15.23
N MET A 86 -2.46 -9.02 14.32
CA MET A 86 -2.49 -7.58 14.06
C MET A 86 -3.46 -7.24 12.94
N THR A 87 -4.29 -6.22 13.15
CA THR A 87 -5.15 -5.64 12.13
C THR A 87 -4.59 -4.28 11.72
N ILE A 88 -4.53 -4.02 10.41
CA ILE A 88 -4.09 -2.74 9.86
C ILE A 88 -5.14 -2.28 8.87
N ASN A 89 -5.65 -1.07 9.04
CA ASN A 89 -6.57 -0.46 8.08
C ASN A 89 -5.75 0.54 7.25
N GLY A 90 -5.44 0.17 6.01
CA GLY A 90 -4.58 0.95 5.14
C GLY A 90 -5.37 1.70 4.07
N TRP A 91 -4.79 2.79 3.59
CA TRP A 91 -5.35 3.56 2.48
C TRP A 91 -4.26 4.15 1.61
N ALA A 92 -4.61 4.34 0.35
CA ALA A 92 -3.82 5.11 -0.60
C ALA A 92 -4.76 6.10 -1.28
N LEU A 93 -4.41 7.38 -1.21
CA LEU A 93 -5.18 8.47 -1.80
C LEU A 93 -4.40 9.06 -2.95
N PHE A 94 -5.09 9.31 -4.07
CA PHE A 94 -4.48 9.80 -5.29
C PHE A 94 -5.12 11.14 -5.66
N SER A 95 -4.29 12.15 -5.94
CA SER A 95 -4.77 13.43 -6.44
C SER A 95 -3.79 13.97 -7.49
N THR A 96 -4.25 14.93 -8.27
CA THR A 96 -3.46 15.52 -9.35
C THR A 96 -3.22 16.99 -9.04
N PRO A 97 -2.08 17.35 -8.41
CA PRO A 97 -1.79 18.75 -8.08
C PRO A 97 -1.52 19.58 -9.32
N SER A 98 -1.04 18.95 -10.41
CA SER A 98 -0.81 19.59 -11.69
C SER A 98 -0.85 18.55 -12.78
N SER A 99 -0.94 18.99 -14.03
CA SER A 99 -0.94 18.09 -15.19
C SER A 99 0.33 17.23 -15.21
N GLY A 100 0.15 15.92 -15.40
CA GLY A 100 1.24 14.97 -15.51
C GLY A 100 1.91 14.60 -14.19
N ARG A 101 1.34 15.04 -13.06
CA ARG A 101 1.86 14.70 -11.72
C ARG A 101 0.78 14.14 -10.84
N THR A 102 1.18 13.27 -9.93
CA THR A 102 0.29 12.64 -8.97
C THR A 102 0.81 12.84 -7.56
N GLU A 103 -0.07 13.27 -6.66
CA GLU A 103 0.21 13.25 -5.24
C GLU A 103 -0.37 11.95 -4.68
N LEU A 104 0.51 11.10 -4.15
CA LEU A 104 0.14 9.84 -3.52
C LEU A 104 0.33 9.97 -2.02
N THR A 105 -0.76 9.73 -1.28
CA THR A 105 -0.76 9.69 0.18
C THR A 105 -1.02 8.25 0.60
N ILE A 106 -0.07 7.65 1.32
CA ILE A 106 -0.26 6.32 1.89
C ILE A 106 -0.37 6.43 3.39
N GLY A 107 -1.30 5.70 3.97
CA GLY A 107 -1.56 5.76 5.38
C GLY A 107 -2.04 4.45 5.95
N GLY A 108 -2.05 4.38 7.27
CA GLY A 108 -2.55 3.23 7.99
C GLY A 108 -2.99 3.57 9.39
N GLU A 109 -4.03 2.88 9.82
CA GLU A 109 -4.47 2.85 11.21
C GLU A 109 -4.06 1.51 11.81
N PHE A 110 -3.41 1.56 12.97
CA PHE A 110 -2.87 0.40 13.66
C PHE A 110 -3.57 0.28 15.01
N PRO A 111 -4.75 -0.37 15.08
CA PRO A 111 -5.45 -0.54 16.35
C PRO A 111 -4.58 -1.28 17.36
N GLY A 112 -4.60 -0.85 18.59
CA GLY A 112 -3.82 -1.47 19.66
C GLY A 112 -2.38 -0.98 19.79
N LEU A 113 -1.90 -0.15 18.87
CA LEU A 113 -0.60 0.49 18.99
C LEU A 113 -0.79 1.92 19.48
N ASP A 114 0.12 2.38 20.34
CA ASP A 114 0.08 3.77 20.79
C ASP A 114 1.00 4.66 19.94
N ASP A 115 0.90 5.98 20.14
CA ASP A 115 1.61 6.95 19.32
C ASP A 115 3.14 6.85 19.44
N SER A 116 3.66 6.19 20.46
CA SER A 116 5.10 5.99 20.58
C SER A 116 5.67 5.14 19.45
N MET A 117 4.82 4.35 18.79
CA MET A 117 5.25 3.52 17.67
C MET A 117 5.44 4.31 16.36
N LYS A 118 4.99 5.56 16.30
CA LYS A 118 5.17 6.39 15.10
C LYS A 118 6.62 6.53 14.69
N LYS A 119 7.52 6.72 15.66
CA LYS A 119 8.94 6.85 15.37
C LYS A 119 9.58 5.61 14.76
N THR A 120 8.92 4.45 14.90
CA THR A 120 9.35 3.20 14.29
C THR A 120 8.68 2.98 12.93
N ILE A 121 7.39 3.25 12.84
CA ILE A 121 6.58 2.96 11.65
C ILE A 121 6.73 4.03 10.58
N LEU A 122 6.73 5.30 10.95
CA LEU A 122 6.79 6.39 9.99
C LEU A 122 8.00 6.33 9.05
N PRO A 123 9.24 6.08 9.55
CA PRO A 123 10.38 5.94 8.64
C PRO A 123 10.25 4.78 7.65
N LEU A 124 9.59 3.70 8.03
CA LEU A 124 9.33 2.56 7.12
C LEU A 124 8.38 2.98 6.01
N MET A 125 7.33 3.74 6.34
CA MET A 125 6.38 4.25 5.36
C MET A 125 7.02 5.29 4.43
N GLU A 126 7.87 6.16 4.97
CA GLU A 126 8.61 7.13 4.16
C GLU A 126 9.53 6.44 3.16
N ARG A 127 10.18 5.37 3.58
CA ARG A 127 11.02 4.56 2.68
C ARG A 127 10.18 3.89 1.60
N SER A 128 9.04 3.33 1.96
CA SER A 128 8.12 2.73 0.98
C SER A 128 7.66 3.76 -0.05
N ALA A 129 7.26 4.94 0.41
CA ALA A 129 6.82 6.02 -0.48
C ALA A 129 7.93 6.44 -1.45
N ALA A 130 9.17 6.57 -0.96
CA ALA A 130 10.31 6.92 -1.79
C ALA A 130 10.62 5.83 -2.82
N THR A 131 10.50 4.57 -2.43
CA THR A 131 10.73 3.44 -3.34
C THR A 131 9.63 3.36 -4.41
N ILE A 132 8.38 3.55 -4.03
CA ILE A 132 7.25 3.60 -4.97
C ILE A 132 7.49 4.68 -6.02
N LYS A 133 7.83 5.90 -5.59
CA LYS A 133 8.14 7.00 -6.48
C LYS A 133 9.26 6.65 -7.45
N SER A 134 10.36 6.12 -6.93
CA SER A 134 11.52 5.74 -7.75
C SER A 134 11.16 4.68 -8.79
N LEU A 135 10.42 3.65 -8.40
CA LEU A 135 10.01 2.59 -9.31
C LEU A 135 9.12 3.12 -10.43
N ILE A 136 8.11 3.92 -10.09
CA ILE A 136 7.19 4.45 -11.10
C ILE A 136 7.90 5.40 -12.06
N GLU A 137 8.76 6.27 -11.54
CA GLU A 137 9.46 7.26 -12.38
C GLU A 137 10.53 6.63 -13.26
N SER A 138 11.04 5.44 -12.90
CA SER A 138 12.04 4.73 -13.71
C SER A 138 11.42 3.80 -14.75
N GLU A 139 10.16 3.44 -14.60
CA GLU A 139 9.44 2.58 -15.54
C GLU A 139 8.74 3.40 -16.63
N ARG A 140 8.52 2.77 -17.77
CA ARG A 140 7.88 3.41 -18.92
C ARG A 140 6.61 2.68 -19.32
#